data_9da477f9c4a7d1637cabd40e389634af
#
_entry.id   9da477f9c4a7d1637cabd40e389634af
#
_cell.length_a   1.000
_cell.length_b   1.000
_cell.length_c   1.000
_cell.angle_alpha   90.00
_cell.angle_beta   90.00
_cell.angle_gamma   90.00
#
_symmetry.space_group_name_H-M   'P 1'
#
loop_
_entity.id
_entity.type
_entity.pdbx_description
1 polymer ?
#
loop_
_entity_poly.entity_id
_entity_poly.type
_entity_poly.pdbx_seq_one_letter_code
_entity_poly.pdbx_strand_id
1 'polypeptide(L)'
;AGANRDISKVIQSLPGVGGTVSFRNDLIVRGGGPSENRFYLEGIEIPNINHFSTQGASGGPVGILNVDFIKSADYYSSAFPSGRGNALSSVFDFKLIEGNKDKPSVRASVGASEISLSLNTPVTENSSLLFSVRRSYLQFLFSQIGLPFLPTFNDATTRYKVKLNKKNELSFLFIGAYDQFKLNFDAEQTE
;
A
#
# COMPACT_ATOMS: atom_id res chain seq x y z
N ALA A 1 2.09 -16.81 -4.93
CA ALA A 1 1.01 -17.10 -5.87
C ALA A 1 -0.25 -16.39 -5.41
N GLY A 2 -0.91 -15.62 -6.24
CA GLY A 2 -2.24 -15.04 -5.97
C GLY A 2 -2.30 -13.74 -5.19
N ALA A 3 -1.21 -13.18 -4.73
CA ALA A 3 -1.21 -11.93 -3.97
C ALA A 3 -1.41 -10.67 -4.83
N ASN A 4 -1.51 -10.83 -6.13
CA ASN A 4 -1.81 -9.77 -7.11
C ASN A 4 -1.09 -8.43 -6.86
N ARG A 5 0.18 -8.50 -6.39
CA ARG A 5 1.00 -7.35 -5.98
C ARG A 5 0.36 -6.50 -4.86
N ASP A 6 -0.41 -7.12 -3.97
CA ASP A 6 -1.07 -6.50 -2.85
C ASP A 6 -0.52 -7.05 -1.52
N ILE A 7 0.04 -6.17 -0.69
CA ILE A 7 0.64 -6.54 0.58
C ILE A 7 -0.38 -7.10 1.56
N SER A 8 -1.62 -6.60 1.54
CA SER A 8 -2.70 -7.07 2.43
C SER A 8 -3.05 -8.52 2.14
N LYS A 9 -3.04 -8.95 0.87
CA LYS A 9 -3.26 -10.34 0.49
C LYS A 9 -2.12 -11.27 0.92
N VAL A 10 -0.90 -10.76 0.94
CA VAL A 10 0.23 -11.50 1.52
C VAL A 10 0.06 -11.65 3.01
N ILE A 11 -0.31 -10.58 3.71
CA ILE A 11 -0.54 -10.60 5.16
C ILE A 11 -1.68 -11.56 5.53
N GLN A 12 -2.78 -11.58 4.77
CA GLN A 12 -3.89 -12.51 5.00
C GLN A 12 -3.49 -13.99 4.89
N SER A 13 -2.34 -14.32 4.31
CA SER A 13 -1.80 -15.70 4.27
C SER A 13 -1.00 -16.08 5.51
N LEU A 14 -0.74 -15.13 6.43
CA LEU A 14 0.02 -15.40 7.65
C LEU A 14 -0.84 -16.14 8.69
N PRO A 15 -0.24 -16.98 9.52
CA PRO A 15 -0.96 -17.68 10.59
C PRO A 15 -1.64 -16.70 11.57
N GLY A 16 -2.91 -16.94 11.87
CA GLY A 16 -3.69 -16.12 12.79
C GLY A 16 -4.21 -14.81 12.19
N VAL A 17 -4.06 -14.62 10.89
CA VAL A 17 -4.64 -13.49 10.15
C VAL A 17 -5.78 -13.99 9.27
N GLY A 18 -6.93 -13.35 9.40
CA GLY A 18 -8.11 -13.57 8.55
C GLY A 18 -8.46 -12.31 7.76
N GLY A 19 -9.32 -12.49 6.78
CA GLY A 19 -9.99 -11.42 6.05
C GLY A 19 -11.50 -11.50 6.25
N THR A 20 -12.22 -10.48 5.82
CA THR A 20 -13.70 -10.50 5.79
C THR A 20 -14.18 -11.12 4.48
N VAL A 21 -14.51 -10.30 3.51
CA VAL A 21 -14.99 -10.72 2.19
C VAL A 21 -13.89 -10.49 1.13
N SER A 22 -13.94 -11.24 0.05
CA SER A 22 -12.87 -11.28 -0.95
C SER A 22 -12.57 -9.93 -1.65
N PHE A 23 -13.55 -9.02 -1.69
CA PHE A 23 -13.37 -7.68 -2.27
C PHE A 23 -12.90 -6.60 -1.25
N ARG A 24 -12.50 -7.01 -0.04
CA ARG A 24 -11.93 -6.13 1.00
C ARG A 24 -10.59 -6.66 1.48
N ASN A 25 -9.71 -5.73 1.82
CA ASN A 25 -8.39 -6.03 2.37
C ASN A 25 -8.36 -5.90 3.90
N ASP A 26 -9.50 -6.13 4.57
CA ASP A 26 -9.54 -6.13 6.02
C ASP A 26 -8.60 -7.19 6.60
N LEU A 27 -7.89 -6.78 7.63
CA LEU A 27 -6.99 -7.66 8.37
C LEU A 27 -7.56 -7.90 9.76
N ILE A 28 -8.00 -9.12 10.00
CA ILE A 28 -8.48 -9.60 11.29
C ILE A 28 -7.38 -10.43 11.90
N VAL A 29 -6.73 -9.92 12.92
CA VAL A 29 -5.62 -10.60 13.58
C VAL A 29 -6.08 -11.12 14.93
N ARG A 30 -6.05 -12.45 15.09
CA ARG A 30 -6.46 -13.14 16.33
C ARG A 30 -7.85 -12.71 16.85
N GLY A 31 -8.78 -12.43 15.94
CA GLY A 31 -10.14 -12.00 16.26
C GLY A 31 -10.31 -10.51 16.57
N GLY A 32 -9.24 -9.73 16.52
CA GLY A 32 -9.31 -8.26 16.66
C GLY A 32 -9.81 -7.59 15.38
N GLY A 33 -10.50 -6.46 15.52
CA GLY A 33 -11.06 -5.71 14.39
C GLY A 33 -10.01 -5.05 13.51
N PRO A 34 -10.36 -4.72 12.25
CA PRO A 34 -9.41 -4.09 11.32
C PRO A 34 -8.82 -2.78 11.82
N SER A 35 -9.58 -1.98 12.58
CA SER A 35 -9.14 -0.70 13.17
C SER A 35 -8.18 -0.85 14.35
N GLU A 36 -8.01 -2.05 14.87
CA GLU A 36 -7.12 -2.35 16.00
C GLU A 36 -5.68 -2.62 15.58
N ASN A 37 -5.43 -2.72 14.28
CA ASN A 37 -4.11 -2.87 13.70
C ASN A 37 -3.42 -1.50 13.55
N ARG A 38 -2.09 -1.48 13.64
CA ARG A 38 -1.27 -0.31 13.34
C ARG A 38 -0.25 -0.62 12.26
N PHE A 39 -0.08 0.35 11.38
CA PHE A 39 0.81 0.22 10.22
C PHE A 39 1.89 1.28 10.30
N TYR A 40 3.12 0.85 10.08
CA TYR A 40 4.30 1.72 10.04
C TYR A 40 5.02 1.53 8.72
N LEU A 41 5.52 2.61 8.15
CA LEU A 41 6.40 2.62 6.99
C LEU A 41 7.68 3.37 7.34
N GLU A 42 8.82 2.67 7.31
CA GLU A 42 10.11 3.22 7.75
C GLU A 42 10.06 3.74 9.21
N GLY A 43 9.22 3.15 10.05
CA GLY A 43 9.04 3.55 11.44
C GLY A 43 8.08 4.71 11.68
N ILE A 44 7.49 5.29 10.63
CA ILE A 44 6.47 6.33 10.70
C ILE A 44 5.10 5.67 10.62
N GLU A 45 4.21 5.98 11.57
CA GLU A 45 2.83 5.47 11.54
C GLU A 45 2.08 6.04 10.34
N ILE A 46 1.42 5.15 9.59
CA ILE A 46 0.53 5.49 8.48
C ILE A 46 -0.88 5.05 8.82
N PRO A 47 -1.91 5.84 8.48
CA PRO A 47 -3.27 5.58 8.92
C PRO A 47 -3.88 4.33 8.28
N ASN A 48 -3.46 4.00 7.08
CA ASN A 48 -3.99 2.88 6.30
C ASN A 48 -3.00 2.42 5.24
N ILE A 49 -3.17 1.19 4.78
CA ILE A 49 -2.36 0.57 3.71
C ILE A 49 -3.16 0.26 2.45
N ASN A 50 -4.46 0.60 2.42
CA ASN A 50 -5.35 0.31 1.29
C ASN A 50 -6.11 1.56 0.83
N HIS A 51 -6.44 1.59 -0.46
CA HIS A 51 -7.37 2.54 -1.06
C HIS A 51 -8.80 2.32 -0.58
N PHE A 52 -9.66 3.32 -0.79
CA PHE A 52 -11.11 3.29 -0.46
C PHE A 52 -11.34 2.95 1.02
N SER A 53 -10.56 3.58 1.88
CA SER A 53 -10.68 3.41 3.33
C SER A 53 -12.03 3.90 3.82
N THR A 54 -12.67 3.09 4.67
CA THR A 54 -13.90 3.45 5.37
C THR A 54 -13.69 3.34 6.86
N GLN A 55 -14.51 4.02 7.65
CA GLN A 55 -14.41 3.98 9.11
C GLN A 55 -14.54 2.55 9.65
N GLY A 56 -13.63 2.15 10.52
CA GLY A 56 -13.63 0.82 11.13
C GLY A 56 -13.10 -0.32 10.25
N ALA A 57 -12.58 -0.01 9.06
CA ALA A 57 -12.07 -0.99 8.11
C ALA A 57 -10.61 -0.72 7.73
N SER A 58 -9.92 -1.72 7.22
CA SER A 58 -8.56 -1.57 6.64
C SER A 58 -8.58 -1.10 5.18
N GLY A 59 -9.75 -0.82 4.62
CA GLY A 59 -9.95 -0.29 3.26
C GLY A 59 -10.46 -1.30 2.23
N GLY A 60 -10.48 -0.86 0.98
CA GLY A 60 -10.96 -1.62 -0.18
C GLY A 60 -9.95 -2.66 -0.71
N PRO A 61 -10.18 -3.17 -1.92
CA PRO A 61 -9.48 -4.34 -2.44
C PRO A 61 -8.06 -4.06 -2.97
N VAL A 62 -7.57 -2.84 -2.91
CA VAL A 62 -6.28 -2.44 -3.50
C VAL A 62 -5.39 -1.77 -2.45
N GLY A 63 -4.16 -2.26 -2.31
CA GLY A 63 -3.17 -1.67 -1.42
C GLY A 63 -2.55 -0.38 -1.95
N ILE A 64 -2.28 0.59 -1.07
CA ILE A 64 -1.57 1.84 -1.38
C ILE A 64 -0.06 1.59 -1.52
N LEU A 65 0.48 0.64 -0.75
CA LEU A 65 1.92 0.39 -0.73
C LEU A 65 2.38 -0.31 -2.03
N ASN A 66 3.37 0.28 -2.69
CA ASN A 66 4.00 -0.37 -3.83
C ASN A 66 4.88 -1.54 -3.34
N VAL A 67 4.45 -2.76 -3.60
CA VAL A 67 5.15 -3.99 -3.16
C VAL A 67 6.57 -4.12 -3.74
N ASP A 68 6.85 -3.53 -4.90
CA ASP A 68 8.19 -3.54 -5.48
C ASP A 68 9.21 -2.77 -4.63
N PHE A 69 8.72 -1.87 -3.76
CA PHE A 69 9.56 -1.09 -2.86
C PHE A 69 9.65 -1.69 -1.45
N ILE A 70 8.85 -2.69 -1.13
CA ILE A 70 8.89 -3.35 0.18
C ILE A 70 10.06 -4.34 0.23
N LYS A 71 10.96 -4.14 1.18
CA LYS A 71 12.07 -5.04 1.49
C LYS A 71 11.66 -6.11 2.47
N SER A 72 10.99 -5.71 3.54
CA SER A 72 10.51 -6.60 4.60
C SER A 72 9.32 -6.00 5.32
N ALA A 73 8.58 -6.85 6.02
CA ALA A 73 7.53 -6.46 6.93
C ALA A 73 7.71 -7.23 8.23
N ASP A 74 7.90 -6.51 9.33
CA ASP A 74 7.89 -7.08 10.67
C ASP A 74 6.45 -7.13 11.17
N TYR A 75 6.02 -8.29 11.62
CA TYR A 75 4.66 -8.54 12.10
C TYR A 75 4.67 -8.93 13.57
N TYR A 76 3.94 -8.16 14.36
CA TYR A 76 3.75 -8.39 15.78
C TYR A 76 2.28 -8.61 16.07
N SER A 77 1.92 -9.79 16.62
CA SER A 77 0.53 -10.19 16.87
C SER A 77 0.16 -10.28 18.34
N SER A 78 1.11 -10.06 19.26
CA SER A 78 0.87 -10.18 20.71
C SER A 78 1.76 -9.32 21.59
N ALA A 79 3.05 -9.28 21.33
CA ALA A 79 4.00 -8.47 22.10
C ALA A 79 4.48 -7.34 21.18
N PHE A 80 4.14 -6.11 21.52
CA PHE A 80 4.49 -4.94 20.72
C PHE A 80 5.79 -4.31 21.25
N PRO A 81 6.69 -3.84 20.37
CA PRO A 81 7.82 -3.04 20.80
C PRO A 81 7.36 -1.79 21.54
N SER A 82 8.11 -1.34 22.54
CA SER A 82 7.75 -0.21 23.40
C SER A 82 7.51 1.10 22.63
N GLY A 83 8.13 1.26 21.46
CA GLY A 83 7.92 2.39 20.57
C GLY A 83 6.69 2.28 19.64
N ARG A 84 5.86 1.24 19.77
CA ARG A 84 4.67 0.98 18.93
C ARG A 84 3.42 0.94 19.81
N GLY A 85 2.92 2.12 20.19
CA GLY A 85 1.73 2.28 21.02
C GLY A 85 0.41 2.16 20.24
N ASN A 86 -0.71 2.23 20.97
CA ASN A 86 -2.09 2.31 20.46
C ASN A 86 -2.52 1.13 19.56
N ALA A 87 -1.80 0.02 19.57
CA ALA A 87 -2.21 -1.21 18.90
C ALA A 87 -2.94 -2.12 19.90
N LEU A 88 -4.06 -2.71 19.49
CA LEU A 88 -4.80 -3.68 20.27
C LEU A 88 -4.68 -5.09 19.72
N SER A 89 -4.58 -5.23 18.41
CA SER A 89 -4.56 -6.51 17.70
C SER A 89 -3.19 -6.82 17.09
N SER A 90 -2.66 -5.94 16.26
CA SER A 90 -1.36 -6.15 15.63
C SER A 90 -0.62 -4.88 15.26
N VAL A 91 0.68 -5.04 15.02
CA VAL A 91 1.55 -4.01 14.44
C VAL A 91 2.25 -4.60 13.22
N PHE A 92 2.23 -3.86 12.12
CA PHE A 92 2.99 -4.13 10.92
C PHE A 92 3.98 -2.99 10.67
N ASP A 93 5.26 -3.29 10.58
CA ASP A 93 6.31 -2.31 10.29
C ASP A 93 6.99 -2.68 8.97
N PHE A 94 6.74 -1.88 7.94
CA PHE A 94 7.26 -2.09 6.59
C PHE A 94 8.55 -1.33 6.39
N LYS A 95 9.53 -2.00 5.80
CA LYS A 95 10.81 -1.41 5.39
C LYS A 95 10.91 -1.37 3.88
N LEU A 96 11.37 -0.26 3.36
CA LEU A 96 11.60 -0.09 1.93
C LEU A 96 12.99 -0.62 1.52
N ILE A 97 13.09 -1.01 0.25
CA ILE A 97 14.40 -1.36 -0.34
C ILE A 97 15.32 -0.14 -0.32
N GLU A 98 16.61 -0.38 -0.23
CA GLU A 98 17.58 0.69 -0.47
C GLU A 98 17.54 1.12 -1.94
N GLY A 99 17.73 2.42 -2.17
CA GLY A 99 17.83 2.93 -3.54
C GLY A 99 19.07 2.41 -4.25
N ASN A 100 18.97 2.23 -5.56
CA ASN A 100 20.09 1.85 -6.39
C ASN A 100 21.21 2.90 -6.27
N LYS A 101 22.45 2.42 -6.30
CA LYS A 101 23.64 3.28 -6.21
C LYS A 101 24.40 3.35 -7.52
N ASP A 102 24.24 2.34 -8.38
CA ASP A 102 25.07 2.20 -9.57
C ASP A 102 24.38 2.69 -10.84
N LYS A 103 23.10 2.34 -11.01
CA LYS A 103 22.37 2.64 -12.25
C LYS A 103 20.88 2.82 -12.01
N PRO A 104 20.19 3.64 -12.83
CA PRO A 104 18.74 3.76 -12.76
C PRO A 104 18.04 2.46 -13.17
N SER A 105 16.94 2.20 -12.52
CA SER A 105 15.99 1.12 -12.86
C SER A 105 14.61 1.72 -12.98
N VAL A 106 13.98 1.52 -14.14
CA VAL A 106 12.61 1.95 -14.43
C VAL A 106 11.76 0.72 -14.66
N ARG A 107 10.60 0.67 -14.06
CA ARG A 107 9.59 -0.36 -14.31
C ARG A 107 8.26 0.29 -14.64
N ALA A 108 7.75 0.01 -15.85
CA ALA A 108 6.38 0.28 -16.21
C ALA A 108 5.60 -1.03 -16.18
N SER A 109 4.39 -1.03 -15.62
CA SER A 109 3.54 -2.21 -15.62
C SER A 109 2.07 -1.87 -15.86
N VAL A 110 1.37 -2.80 -16.50
CA VAL A 110 -0.07 -2.79 -16.69
C VAL A 110 -0.60 -4.01 -15.95
N GLY A 111 -1.33 -3.78 -14.88
CA GLY A 111 -1.98 -4.82 -14.06
C GLY A 111 -3.42 -5.08 -14.52
N ALA A 112 -4.16 -5.87 -13.75
CA ALA A 112 -5.59 -6.13 -14.02
C ALA A 112 -6.49 -4.91 -13.74
N SER A 113 -6.05 -3.99 -12.90
CA SER A 113 -6.85 -2.85 -12.43
C SER A 113 -6.16 -1.50 -12.57
N GLU A 114 -4.86 -1.48 -12.88
CA GLU A 114 -4.03 -0.29 -12.78
C GLU A 114 -2.87 -0.28 -13.77
N ILE A 115 -2.40 0.92 -14.08
CA ILE A 115 -1.09 1.15 -14.70
C ILE A 115 -0.16 1.77 -13.66
N SER A 116 1.10 1.43 -13.72
CA SER A 116 2.11 1.96 -12.80
C SER A 116 3.44 2.26 -13.48
N LEU A 117 4.11 3.26 -12.93
CA LEU A 117 5.49 3.60 -13.25
C LEU A 117 6.29 3.68 -11.95
N SER A 118 7.39 2.98 -11.89
CA SER A 118 8.30 2.99 -10.74
C SER A 118 9.72 3.28 -11.21
N LEU A 119 10.40 4.12 -10.44
CA LEU A 119 11.79 4.53 -10.66
C LEU A 119 12.60 4.25 -9.39
N ASN A 120 13.74 3.62 -9.55
CA ASN A 120 14.74 3.46 -8.51
C ASN A 120 16.10 3.87 -9.08
N THR A 121 16.63 5.01 -8.64
CA THR A 121 17.79 5.63 -9.27
C THR A 121 18.76 6.25 -8.27
N PRO A 122 20.08 6.17 -8.50
CA PRO A 122 21.00 7.09 -7.87
C PRO A 122 20.72 8.52 -8.37
N VAL A 123 20.83 9.50 -7.49
CA VAL A 123 20.75 10.93 -7.84
C VAL A 123 22.16 11.54 -7.79
N THR A 124 22.91 11.15 -6.77
CA THR A 124 24.35 11.42 -6.61
C THR A 124 25.03 10.17 -6.05
N GLU A 125 26.36 10.18 -5.93
CA GLU A 125 27.12 9.08 -5.30
C GLU A 125 26.63 8.77 -3.88
N ASN A 126 26.07 9.77 -3.17
CA ASN A 126 25.63 9.67 -1.79
C ASN A 126 24.11 9.68 -1.64
N SER A 127 23.33 9.76 -2.73
CA SER A 127 21.89 9.86 -2.64
C SER A 127 21.15 9.02 -3.66
N SER A 128 19.96 8.59 -3.30
CA SER A 128 19.09 7.77 -4.14
C SER A 128 17.63 8.21 -4.03
N LEU A 129 16.88 7.92 -5.09
CA LEU A 129 15.46 8.20 -5.20
C LEU A 129 14.70 6.92 -5.54
N LEU A 130 13.70 6.61 -4.73
CA LEU A 130 12.60 5.73 -5.08
C LEU A 130 11.39 6.61 -5.41
N PHE A 131 10.77 6.38 -6.54
CA PHE A 131 9.56 7.08 -6.94
C PHE A 131 8.62 6.11 -7.62
N SER A 132 7.33 6.16 -7.26
CA SER A 132 6.31 5.43 -8.00
C SER A 132 5.03 6.23 -8.10
N VAL A 133 4.31 6.05 -9.19
CA VAL A 133 2.97 6.57 -9.43
C VAL A 133 2.12 5.45 -10.01
N ARG A 134 0.87 5.36 -9.52
CA ARG A 134 -0.11 4.39 -10.02
C ARG A 134 -1.43 5.10 -10.28
N ARG A 135 -2.13 4.62 -11.31
CA ARG A 135 -3.47 5.05 -11.66
C ARG A 135 -4.34 3.86 -12.02
N SER A 136 -5.51 3.77 -11.42
CA SER A 136 -6.47 2.74 -11.77
C SER A 136 -7.23 3.08 -13.05
N TYR A 137 -7.68 2.04 -13.75
CA TYR A 137 -8.68 2.12 -14.83
C TYR A 137 -9.94 1.29 -14.52
N LEU A 138 -10.18 1.02 -13.25
CA LEU A 138 -11.34 0.26 -12.76
C LEU A 138 -12.66 0.87 -13.24
N GLN A 139 -12.76 2.20 -13.28
CA GLN A 139 -13.96 2.87 -13.77
C GLN A 139 -14.32 2.46 -15.20
N PHE A 140 -13.32 2.30 -16.07
CA PHE A 140 -13.54 1.85 -17.45
C PHE A 140 -14.03 0.41 -17.48
N LEU A 141 -13.37 -0.49 -16.73
CA LEU A 141 -13.77 -1.89 -16.66
C LEU A 141 -15.18 -2.04 -16.09
N PHE A 142 -15.48 -1.33 -15.01
CA PHE A 142 -16.77 -1.42 -14.31
C PHE A 142 -17.91 -0.83 -15.14
N SER A 143 -17.65 0.22 -15.93
CA SER A 143 -18.65 0.75 -16.87
C SER A 143 -18.98 -0.26 -17.98
N GLN A 144 -17.98 -1.01 -18.49
CA GLN A 144 -18.19 -2.00 -19.55
C GLN A 144 -19.05 -3.20 -19.09
N ILE A 145 -18.98 -3.56 -17.82
CA ILE A 145 -19.75 -4.67 -17.24
C ILE A 145 -21.04 -4.20 -16.53
N GLY A 146 -21.40 -2.93 -16.69
CA GLY A 146 -22.64 -2.38 -16.18
C GLY A 146 -22.75 -2.29 -14.67
N LEU A 147 -21.63 -2.17 -13.93
CA LEU A 147 -21.69 -2.02 -12.48
C LEU A 147 -22.20 -0.64 -12.07
N PRO A 148 -22.95 -0.55 -10.94
CA PRO A 148 -23.56 0.71 -10.51
C PRO A 148 -22.57 1.70 -9.89
N PHE A 149 -21.31 1.36 -9.78
CA PHE A 149 -20.26 2.21 -9.18
C PHE A 149 -18.96 2.14 -9.97
N LEU A 150 -18.27 3.27 -10.03
CA LEU A 150 -17.06 3.50 -10.82
C LEU A 150 -15.92 3.98 -9.92
N PRO A 151 -15.14 3.07 -9.30
CA PRO A 151 -14.02 3.45 -8.45
C PRO A 151 -12.82 3.89 -9.29
N THR A 152 -12.10 4.89 -8.82
CA THR A 152 -10.82 5.32 -9.39
C THR A 152 -9.87 5.67 -8.26
N PHE A 153 -8.64 5.23 -8.34
CA PHE A 153 -7.60 5.66 -7.44
C PHE A 153 -6.36 6.16 -8.19
N ASN A 154 -5.64 7.04 -7.54
CA ASN A 154 -4.29 7.46 -7.92
C ASN A 154 -3.46 7.47 -6.66
N ASP A 155 -2.23 7.02 -6.74
CA ASP A 155 -1.28 7.14 -5.64
C ASP A 155 0.12 7.45 -6.12
N ALA A 156 0.90 7.99 -5.18
CA ALA A 156 2.31 8.24 -5.41
C ALA A 156 3.09 7.96 -4.13
N THR A 157 4.25 7.36 -4.30
CA THR A 157 5.21 7.13 -3.23
C THR A 157 6.57 7.67 -3.66
N THR A 158 7.21 8.44 -2.77
CA THR A 158 8.56 8.96 -3.01
C THR A 158 9.39 8.76 -1.76
N ARG A 159 10.60 8.20 -1.89
CA ARG A 159 11.62 8.26 -0.87
C ARG A 159 12.92 8.78 -1.47
N TYR A 160 13.35 9.94 -1.00
CA TYR A 160 14.67 10.47 -1.28
C TYR A 160 15.55 10.29 -0.05
N LYS A 161 16.71 9.69 -0.24
CA LYS A 161 17.65 9.37 0.83
C LYS A 161 19.04 9.90 0.48
N VAL A 162 19.66 10.62 1.41
CA VAL A 162 21.00 11.19 1.22
C VAL A 162 21.87 10.96 2.45
N LYS A 163 23.08 10.46 2.23
CA LYS A 163 24.13 10.36 3.24
C LYS A 163 24.88 11.67 3.31
N LEU A 164 24.68 12.41 4.39
CA LEU A 164 25.39 13.69 4.62
C LEU A 164 26.85 13.46 5.03
N ASN A 165 27.09 12.40 5.79
CA ASN A 165 28.44 11.97 6.21
C ASN A 165 28.36 10.52 6.73
N LYS A 166 29.49 10.01 7.30
CA LYS A 166 29.56 8.62 7.81
C LYS A 166 28.59 8.30 8.95
N LYS A 167 28.07 9.32 9.66
CA LYS A 167 27.22 9.16 10.84
C LYS A 167 25.80 9.66 10.64
N ASN A 168 25.55 10.51 9.62
CA ASN A 168 24.29 11.18 9.43
C ASN A 168 23.71 10.89 8.04
N GLU A 169 22.44 10.54 8.03
CA GLU A 169 21.64 10.29 6.85
C GLU A 169 20.33 11.04 6.97
N LEU A 170 19.87 11.65 5.88
CA LEU A 170 18.58 12.30 5.79
C LEU A 170 17.71 11.50 4.84
N SER A 171 16.47 11.20 5.25
CA SER A 171 15.48 10.56 4.43
C SER A 171 14.21 11.41 4.40
N PHE A 172 13.74 11.70 3.20
CA PHE A 172 12.42 12.28 2.94
C PHE A 172 11.51 11.18 2.40
N LEU A 173 10.37 10.98 3.06
CA LEU A 173 9.36 10.01 2.66
C LEU A 173 8.05 10.74 2.40
N PHE A 174 7.45 10.49 1.24
CA PHE A 174 6.11 10.94 0.88
C PHE A 174 5.30 9.73 0.41
N ILE A 175 4.08 9.63 0.90
CA ILE A 175 3.04 8.73 0.41
C ILE A 175 1.73 9.51 0.32
N GLY A 176 1.07 9.41 -0.80
CA GLY A 176 -0.21 10.06 -1.04
C GLY A 176 -1.12 9.22 -1.90
N ALA A 177 -2.41 9.27 -1.60
CA ALA A 177 -3.46 8.59 -2.34
C ALA A 177 -4.65 9.51 -2.54
N TYR A 178 -5.29 9.40 -3.71
CA TYR A 178 -6.51 10.12 -4.04
C TYR A 178 -7.52 9.16 -4.65
N ASP A 179 -8.59 8.92 -3.91
CA ASP A 179 -9.65 7.99 -4.25
C ASP A 179 -10.91 8.73 -4.66
N GLN A 180 -11.53 8.29 -5.73
CA GLN A 180 -12.83 8.77 -6.20
C GLN A 180 -13.81 7.60 -6.37
N PHE A 181 -15.06 7.86 -6.03
CA PHE A 181 -16.14 6.93 -6.19
C PHE A 181 -17.30 7.65 -6.89
N LYS A 182 -17.64 7.21 -8.11
CA LYS A 182 -18.75 7.77 -8.88
C LYS A 182 -19.85 6.72 -9.03
N LEU A 183 -21.10 7.16 -9.02
CA LEU A 183 -22.24 6.32 -9.40
C LEU A 183 -22.33 6.23 -10.91
N ASN A 184 -22.68 5.04 -11.40
CA ASN A 184 -22.95 4.79 -12.80
C ASN A 184 -24.48 4.79 -12.99
N PHE A 185 -25.01 5.92 -13.42
CA PHE A 185 -26.46 6.07 -13.63
C PHE A 185 -26.98 5.38 -14.91
N ASP A 186 -26.05 4.99 -15.79
CA ASP A 186 -26.37 4.28 -17.04
C ASP A 186 -26.38 2.74 -16.84
N ALA A 187 -26.02 2.27 -15.64
CA ALA A 187 -26.14 0.85 -15.32
C ALA A 187 -27.62 0.44 -15.29
N GLU A 188 -28.00 -0.59 -16.07
CA GLU A 188 -29.34 -1.17 -15.99
C GLU A 188 -29.58 -1.62 -14.54
N GLN A 189 -30.66 -1.06 -13.95
CA GLN A 189 -31.14 -1.54 -12.66
C GLN A 189 -31.79 -2.90 -12.95
N THR A 190 -31.06 -3.96 -12.66
CA THR A 190 -31.65 -5.31 -12.58
C THR A 190 -32.59 -5.31 -11.39
N GLU A 191 -33.88 -5.34 -11.66
CA GLU A 191 -34.95 -5.60 -10.68
C GLU A 191 -34.78 -6.97 -10.03
#